data_cfaf98ff255bddd90a92601d387959c9
#
_entry.id   cfaf98ff255bddd90a92601d387959c9
#
_cell.length_a   1.000
_cell.length_b   1.000
_cell.length_c   1.000
_cell.angle_alpha   90.00
_cell.angle_beta   90.00
_cell.angle_gamma   90.00
#
_symmetry.space_group_name_H-M   'P 1'
#
loop_
_entity.id
_entity.type
_entity.pdbx_description
1 polymer ?
#
loop_
_entity_poly.entity_id
_entity_poly.type
_entity_poly.pdbx_seq_one_letter_code
_entity_poly.pdbx_strand_id
1 'polypeptide(L)'
;MKIVEVKSKNGTNFMILDGNNEPIVDAVRYLKYLDSVKKSLNTKKTYAYALKNFFVYLESKKICYKEVSFDNFVDFIRWMKTPFEYENVLSYHRKEKSISPKTINLTMTVVSNFYDYLYRSKKLDVNFYDFMHMESKYSKKYKSFMHH
;
A
#
# COMPACT_ATOMS: atom_id res chain seq x y z
N MET A 1 5.79 5.26 -11.76
CA MET A 1 4.55 4.59 -11.32
C MET A 1 3.38 5.55 -11.37
N LYS A 2 2.27 5.11 -11.88
CA LYS A 2 1.11 6.00 -12.03
C LYS A 2 -0.21 5.23 -11.88
N ILE A 3 -1.28 6.00 -11.60
CA ILE A 3 -2.64 5.47 -11.53
C ILE A 3 -3.37 5.88 -12.79
N VAL A 4 -4.06 4.92 -13.40
CA VAL A 4 -4.88 5.15 -14.58
C VAL A 4 -6.33 4.86 -14.23
N GLU A 5 -7.22 5.78 -14.60
CA GLU A 5 -8.64 5.61 -14.41
C GLU A 5 -9.23 4.93 -15.65
N VAL A 6 -9.92 3.83 -15.44
CA VAL A 6 -10.54 3.06 -16.53
C VAL A 6 -12.06 3.14 -16.41
N LYS A 7 -12.69 3.73 -17.39
CA LYS A 7 -14.16 3.85 -17.43
C LYS A 7 -14.73 2.76 -18.31
N SER A 8 -15.75 2.07 -17.81
CA SER A 8 -16.44 1.02 -18.54
C SER A 8 -17.94 1.14 -18.33
N LYS A 9 -18.71 0.29 -18.99
CA LYS A 9 -20.17 0.28 -18.82
C LYS A 9 -20.58 -0.01 -17.39
N ASN A 10 -19.75 -0.72 -16.64
CA ASN A 10 -20.05 -1.13 -15.27
C ASN A 10 -19.49 -0.17 -14.22
N GLY A 11 -18.94 0.98 -14.64
CA GLY A 11 -18.41 1.97 -13.71
C GLY A 11 -16.95 2.31 -13.95
N THR A 12 -16.35 2.96 -12.97
CA THR A 12 -14.96 3.41 -13.04
C THR A 12 -14.09 2.56 -12.13
N ASN A 13 -12.98 2.10 -12.66
CA ASN A 13 -11.97 1.36 -11.91
C ASN A 13 -10.61 2.03 -12.04
N PHE A 14 -9.70 1.67 -11.15
CA PHE A 14 -8.36 2.22 -11.13
C PHE A 14 -7.34 1.13 -11.37
N MET A 15 -6.29 1.47 -12.06
CA MET A 15 -5.20 0.59 -12.40
C MET A 15 -3.91 1.23 -11.96
N ILE A 16 -3.02 0.46 -11.36
CA ILE A 16 -1.69 0.95 -10.97
C ILE A 16 -0.68 0.38 -11.95
N LEU A 17 0.05 1.26 -12.61
CA LEU A 17 1.11 0.88 -13.54
C LEU A 17 2.47 1.09 -12.89
N ASP A 18 3.37 0.13 -13.09
CA ASP A 18 4.72 0.22 -12.56
C ASP A 18 5.60 1.17 -13.38
N GLY A 19 6.90 1.21 -13.07
CA GLY A 19 7.84 2.09 -13.75
C GLY A 19 7.99 1.79 -15.23
N ASN A 20 7.60 0.61 -15.68
CA ASN A 20 7.65 0.19 -17.09
C ASN A 20 6.28 0.33 -17.77
N ASN A 21 5.34 1.02 -17.14
CA ASN A 21 3.97 1.20 -17.64
C ASN A 21 3.18 -0.10 -17.75
N GLU A 22 3.55 -1.10 -16.96
CA GLU A 22 2.82 -2.37 -16.93
C GLU A 22 1.95 -2.45 -15.68
N PRO A 23 0.73 -3.04 -15.78
CA PRO A 23 -0.14 -3.16 -14.62
C PRO A 23 0.46 -4.07 -13.55
N ILE A 24 0.32 -3.66 -12.30
CA ILE A 24 0.62 -4.52 -11.16
C ILE A 24 -0.61 -5.41 -10.98
N VAL A 25 -0.54 -6.62 -11.51
CA VAL A 25 -1.71 -7.48 -11.71
C VAL A 25 -2.51 -7.71 -10.43
N ASP A 26 -1.84 -8.05 -9.33
CA ASP A 26 -2.54 -8.34 -8.07
C ASP A 26 -3.20 -7.09 -7.50
N ALA A 27 -2.59 -5.91 -7.68
CA ALA A 27 -3.20 -4.66 -7.26
C ALA A 27 -4.44 -4.35 -8.08
N VAL A 28 -4.38 -4.57 -9.40
CA VAL A 28 -5.53 -4.38 -10.28
C VAL A 28 -6.67 -5.31 -9.87
N ARG A 29 -6.36 -6.56 -9.59
CA ARG A 29 -7.36 -7.54 -9.14
C ARG A 29 -8.01 -7.12 -7.82
N TYR A 30 -7.21 -6.64 -6.88
CA TYR A 30 -7.74 -6.18 -5.61
C TYR A 30 -8.68 -4.98 -5.80
N LEU A 31 -8.30 -4.02 -6.65
CA LEU A 31 -9.14 -2.86 -6.89
C LEU A 31 -10.45 -3.26 -7.59
N LYS A 32 -10.41 -4.25 -8.46
CA LYS A 32 -11.64 -4.80 -9.04
C LYS A 32 -12.50 -5.52 -8.00
N TYR A 33 -11.86 -6.20 -7.06
CA TYR A 33 -12.58 -6.83 -5.96
C TYR A 33 -13.35 -5.78 -5.14
N LEU A 34 -12.74 -4.63 -4.89
CA LEU A 34 -13.43 -3.54 -4.17
C LEU A 34 -14.70 -3.10 -4.93
N ASP A 35 -14.65 -3.08 -6.25
CA ASP A 35 -15.83 -2.76 -7.05
C ASP A 35 -16.91 -3.82 -6.88
N SER A 36 -16.53 -5.09 -6.89
CA SER A 36 -17.49 -6.20 -6.74
C SER A 36 -18.19 -6.22 -5.38
N VAL A 37 -17.54 -5.70 -4.33
CA VAL A 37 -18.18 -5.57 -3.01
C VAL A 37 -18.79 -4.18 -2.82
N LYS A 38 -19.00 -3.46 -3.91
CA LYS A 38 -19.74 -2.21 -3.97
C LYS A 38 -19.16 -1.06 -3.16
N LYS A 39 -17.83 -0.97 -3.12
CA LYS A 39 -17.19 0.19 -2.51
C LYS A 39 -17.39 1.43 -3.39
N SER A 40 -17.52 2.59 -2.76
CA SER A 40 -17.74 3.83 -3.48
C SER A 40 -16.54 4.20 -4.35
N LEU A 41 -16.77 5.07 -5.33
CA LEU A 41 -15.70 5.57 -6.19
C LEU A 41 -14.59 6.25 -5.37
N ASN A 42 -14.98 7.06 -4.39
CA ASN A 42 -14.00 7.73 -3.53
C ASN A 42 -13.15 6.73 -2.73
N THR A 43 -13.77 5.67 -2.22
CA THR A 43 -13.05 4.63 -1.50
C THR A 43 -12.07 3.92 -2.41
N LYS A 44 -12.50 3.56 -3.63
CA LYS A 44 -11.61 2.90 -4.61
C LYS A 44 -10.43 3.80 -4.96
N LYS A 45 -10.68 5.08 -5.17
CA LYS A 45 -9.63 6.05 -5.48
C LYS A 45 -8.64 6.18 -4.33
N THR A 46 -9.14 6.30 -3.11
CA THR A 46 -8.30 6.40 -1.91
C THR A 46 -7.42 5.17 -1.75
N TYR A 47 -8.00 3.99 -1.95
CA TYR A 47 -7.25 2.74 -1.87
C TYR A 47 -6.18 2.65 -2.97
N ALA A 48 -6.51 3.09 -4.18
CA ALA A 48 -5.55 3.07 -5.29
C ALA A 48 -4.33 3.95 -4.97
N TYR A 49 -4.56 5.15 -4.43
CA TYR A 49 -3.46 6.04 -4.09
C TYR A 49 -2.63 5.54 -2.92
N ALA A 50 -3.29 4.93 -1.92
CA ALA A 50 -2.57 4.35 -0.79
C ALA A 50 -1.68 3.19 -1.25
N LEU A 51 -2.19 2.30 -2.09
CA LEU A 51 -1.40 1.22 -2.65
C LEU A 51 -0.27 1.74 -3.53
N LYS A 52 -0.53 2.78 -4.30
CA LYS A 52 0.53 3.38 -5.11
C LYS A 52 1.70 3.83 -4.23
N ASN A 53 1.42 4.50 -3.12
CA ASN A 53 2.48 4.93 -2.21
C ASN A 53 3.30 3.75 -1.70
N PHE A 54 2.64 2.67 -1.37
CA PHE A 54 3.33 1.47 -0.92
C PHE A 54 4.21 0.89 -2.02
N PHE A 55 3.69 0.76 -3.23
CA PHE A 55 4.46 0.22 -4.34
C PHE A 55 5.62 1.14 -4.76
N VAL A 56 5.44 2.46 -4.65
CA VAL A 56 6.55 3.40 -4.88
C VAL A 56 7.67 3.15 -3.88
N TYR A 57 7.32 2.96 -2.61
CA TYR A 57 8.31 2.62 -1.60
C TYR A 57 9.04 1.33 -1.95
N LEU A 58 8.28 0.27 -2.27
CA LEU A 58 8.89 -1.02 -2.61
C LEU A 58 9.80 -0.91 -3.82
N GLU A 59 9.38 -0.18 -4.83
CA GLU A 59 10.21 0.02 -6.02
C GLU A 59 11.50 0.74 -5.68
N SER A 60 11.43 1.76 -4.82
CA SER A 60 12.62 2.50 -4.42
C SER A 60 13.62 1.64 -3.64
N LYS A 61 13.13 0.62 -2.93
CA LYS A 61 13.97 -0.30 -2.16
C LYS A 61 14.25 -1.60 -2.90
N LYS A 62 13.69 -1.78 -4.08
CA LYS A 62 13.83 -2.99 -4.90
C LYS A 62 13.34 -4.23 -4.16
N ILE A 63 12.19 -4.11 -3.50
CA ILE A 63 11.57 -5.19 -2.74
C ILE A 63 10.33 -5.68 -3.47
N CYS A 64 10.21 -7.01 -3.64
CA CYS A 64 9.00 -7.60 -4.18
C CYS A 64 7.91 -7.62 -3.10
N TYR A 65 6.68 -7.24 -3.49
CA TYR A 65 5.59 -7.16 -2.50
C TYR A 65 5.26 -8.51 -1.85
N LYS A 66 5.62 -9.62 -2.50
CA LYS A 66 5.40 -10.95 -1.93
C LYS A 66 6.47 -11.34 -0.89
N GLU A 67 7.53 -10.57 -0.79
CA GLU A 67 8.68 -10.87 0.06
C GLU A 67 8.92 -9.79 1.12
N VAL A 68 7.91 -8.99 1.40
CA VAL A 68 8.00 -7.90 2.36
C VAL A 68 8.08 -8.47 3.78
N SER A 69 9.05 -7.99 4.55
CA SER A 69 9.22 -8.39 5.95
C SER A 69 8.55 -7.39 6.89
N PHE A 70 8.45 -7.77 8.17
CA PHE A 70 7.97 -6.85 9.19
C PHE A 70 8.80 -5.57 9.21
N ASP A 71 10.13 -5.71 9.13
CA ASP A 71 11.02 -4.55 9.14
C ASP A 71 10.76 -3.63 7.96
N ASN A 72 10.39 -4.18 6.82
CA ASN A 72 10.02 -3.37 5.66
C ASN A 72 8.77 -2.54 5.93
N PHE A 73 7.78 -3.11 6.62
CA PHE A 73 6.58 -2.35 6.99
C PHE A 73 6.92 -1.20 7.93
N VAL A 74 7.76 -1.45 8.91
CA VAL A 74 8.19 -0.41 9.85
C VAL A 74 8.94 0.68 9.10
N ASP A 75 9.81 0.31 8.20
CA ASP A 75 10.56 1.27 7.38
C ASP A 75 9.64 2.06 6.46
N PHE A 76 8.61 1.42 5.92
CA PHE A 76 7.63 2.11 5.09
C PHE A 76 6.90 3.18 5.90
N ILE A 77 6.50 2.88 7.14
CA ILE A 77 5.85 3.87 8.00
C ILE A 77 6.78 5.05 8.24
N ARG A 78 8.05 4.79 8.51
CA ARG A 78 9.05 5.84 8.68
C ARG A 78 9.21 6.66 7.40
N TRP A 79 9.25 5.98 6.28
CA TRP A 79 9.36 6.62 4.97
C TRP A 79 8.19 7.57 4.71
N MET A 80 6.98 7.18 5.09
CA MET A 80 5.82 8.06 4.95
C MET A 80 5.87 9.27 5.88
N LYS A 81 6.39 9.09 7.10
CA LYS A 81 6.50 10.19 8.06
C LYS A 81 7.55 11.22 7.65
N THR A 82 8.64 10.74 7.07
CA THR A 82 9.77 11.59 6.71
C THR A 82 10.30 11.22 5.33
N PRO A 83 9.45 11.32 4.29
CA PRO A 83 9.85 10.85 2.96
C PRO A 83 11.05 11.58 2.40
N PHE A 84 11.34 12.77 2.90
CA PHE A 84 12.43 13.59 2.39
C PHE A 84 13.79 13.18 2.92
N GLU A 85 13.87 12.36 3.95
CA GLU A 85 15.13 11.86 4.47
C GLU A 85 15.81 10.90 3.50
N TYR A 86 15.04 10.28 2.62
CA TYR A 86 15.54 9.32 1.64
C TYR A 86 15.79 9.95 0.27
N GLU A 87 15.52 11.23 0.13
CA GLU A 87 15.74 11.94 -1.10
C GLU A 87 16.88 12.93 -0.94
N ASN A 88 17.36 13.45 -2.06
CA ASN A 88 18.44 14.43 -2.03
C ASN A 88 17.88 15.84 -1.78
N VAL A 89 18.76 16.83 -1.93
CA VAL A 89 18.43 18.23 -1.69
C VAL A 89 17.23 18.72 -2.48
N LEU A 90 16.93 18.10 -3.62
CA LEU A 90 15.80 18.52 -4.44
C LEU A 90 14.44 18.28 -3.77
N SER A 91 14.41 17.43 -2.78
CA SER A 91 13.18 17.16 -2.04
C SER A 91 12.79 18.31 -1.10
N TYR A 92 13.64 19.29 -0.96
CA TYR A 92 13.42 20.44 -0.08
C TYR A 92 12.02 21.05 -0.22
N HIS A 93 11.54 21.21 -1.44
CA HIS A 93 10.24 21.80 -1.70
C HIS A 93 9.06 20.91 -1.32
N ARG A 94 9.32 19.65 -1.01
CA ARG A 94 8.28 18.69 -0.66
C ARG A 94 8.01 18.59 0.82
N LYS A 95 8.78 19.28 1.65
CA LYS A 95 8.60 19.24 3.10
C LYS A 95 7.18 19.59 3.52
N GLU A 96 6.56 20.48 2.78
CA GLU A 96 5.19 20.91 3.05
C GLU A 96 4.16 19.83 2.74
N LYS A 97 4.58 18.77 2.06
CA LYS A 97 3.69 17.68 1.66
C LYS A 97 3.87 16.44 2.51
N SER A 98 4.39 16.61 3.73
CA SER A 98 4.53 15.47 4.63
C SER A 98 3.16 14.85 4.89
N ILE A 99 3.15 13.51 4.96
CA ILE A 99 1.91 12.77 5.10
C ILE A 99 1.42 12.84 6.53
N SER A 100 0.14 13.16 6.72
CA SER A 100 -0.44 13.28 8.05
C SER A 100 -0.55 11.91 8.74
N PRO A 101 -0.57 11.87 10.09
CA PRO A 101 -0.77 10.61 10.80
C PRO A 101 -2.05 9.88 10.40
N LYS A 102 -3.11 10.62 10.12
CA LYS A 102 -4.38 10.03 9.68
C LYS A 102 -4.20 9.31 8.35
N THR A 103 -3.50 9.91 7.42
CA THR A 103 -3.25 9.31 6.11
C THR A 103 -2.32 8.09 6.24
N ILE A 104 -1.32 8.16 7.13
CA ILE A 104 -0.44 7.02 7.37
C ILE A 104 -1.24 5.83 7.89
N ASN A 105 -2.11 6.06 8.87
CA ASN A 105 -2.95 5.00 9.42
C ASN A 105 -3.88 4.41 8.36
N LEU A 106 -4.49 5.27 7.54
CA LEU A 106 -5.33 4.82 6.44
C LEU A 106 -4.54 3.97 5.45
N THR A 107 -3.35 4.42 5.09
CA THR A 107 -2.50 3.69 4.16
C THR A 107 -2.15 2.31 4.71
N MET A 108 -1.81 2.21 5.98
CA MET A 108 -1.50 0.92 6.59
C MET A 108 -2.71 0.00 6.64
N THR A 109 -3.90 0.56 6.87
CA THR A 109 -5.14 -0.21 6.80
C THR A 109 -5.35 -0.77 5.40
N VAL A 110 -5.17 0.06 4.38
CA VAL A 110 -5.32 -0.37 2.99
C VAL A 110 -4.30 -1.46 2.64
N VAL A 111 -3.04 -1.28 3.04
CA VAL A 111 -1.98 -2.25 2.77
C VAL A 111 -2.29 -3.58 3.45
N SER A 112 -2.72 -3.56 4.72
CA SER A 112 -3.06 -4.80 5.41
C SER A 112 -4.25 -5.51 4.78
N ASN A 113 -5.25 -4.75 4.31
CA ASN A 113 -6.39 -5.33 3.60
C ASN A 113 -5.97 -5.96 2.27
N PHE A 114 -5.03 -5.32 1.58
CA PHE A 114 -4.47 -5.87 0.35
C PHE A 114 -3.78 -7.22 0.61
N TYR A 115 -2.97 -7.32 1.66
CA TYR A 115 -2.30 -8.56 2.01
C TYR A 115 -3.28 -9.64 2.47
N ASP A 116 -4.34 -9.24 3.18
CA ASP A 116 -5.40 -10.17 3.53
C ASP A 116 -6.08 -10.73 2.28
N TYR A 117 -6.33 -9.88 1.30
CA TYR A 117 -6.88 -10.31 0.02
C TYR A 117 -5.94 -11.28 -0.70
N LEU A 118 -4.64 -10.98 -0.73
CA LEU A 118 -3.65 -11.88 -1.34
C LEU A 118 -3.66 -13.25 -0.69
N TYR A 119 -3.73 -13.28 0.63
CA TYR A 119 -3.77 -14.55 1.35
C TYR A 119 -5.05 -15.33 1.00
N ARG A 120 -6.20 -14.68 1.05
CA ARG A 120 -7.49 -15.32 0.77
C ARG A 120 -7.59 -15.80 -0.67
N SER A 121 -6.95 -15.12 -1.60
CA SER A 121 -6.95 -15.52 -3.01
C SER A 121 -5.81 -16.49 -3.33
N LYS A 122 -5.10 -16.98 -2.31
CA LYS A 122 -4.01 -17.95 -2.42
C LYS A 122 -2.80 -17.44 -3.22
N LYS A 123 -2.60 -16.13 -3.19
CA LYS A 123 -1.39 -15.51 -3.78
C LYS A 123 -0.25 -15.43 -2.77
N LEU A 124 -0.56 -15.61 -1.49
CA LEU A 124 0.40 -15.73 -0.40
C LEU A 124 0.05 -16.95 0.43
N ASP A 125 1.06 -17.63 0.94
CA ASP A 125 0.89 -18.85 1.73
C ASP A 125 0.66 -18.56 3.21
N VAL A 126 1.02 -17.37 3.68
CA VAL A 126 0.96 -17.01 5.08
C VAL A 126 0.01 -15.84 5.29
N ASN A 127 -0.89 -15.98 6.27
CA ASN A 127 -1.80 -14.93 6.67
C ASN A 127 -1.00 -13.71 7.14
N PHE A 128 -1.43 -12.52 6.77
CA PHE A 128 -0.74 -11.29 7.14
C PHE A 128 -0.56 -11.16 8.65
N TYR A 129 -1.62 -11.44 9.43
CA TYR A 129 -1.53 -11.35 10.88
C TYR A 129 -0.58 -12.40 11.46
N ASP A 130 -0.60 -13.61 10.93
CA ASP A 130 0.32 -14.66 11.36
C ASP A 130 1.76 -14.28 11.03
N PHE A 131 1.97 -13.72 9.84
CA PHE A 131 3.26 -13.23 9.43
C PHE A 131 3.79 -12.17 10.41
N MET A 132 2.93 -11.24 10.81
CA MET A 132 3.32 -10.19 11.76
C MET A 132 3.58 -10.74 13.15
N HIS A 133 2.92 -11.82 13.55
CA HIS A 133 3.15 -12.48 14.84
C HIS A 133 4.45 -13.29 14.88
N MET A 134 4.96 -13.70 13.74
CA MET A 134 6.27 -14.36 13.68
C MET A 134 7.40 -13.43 14.10
N GLU A 135 7.17 -12.13 14.03
CA GLU A 135 8.11 -11.09 14.47
C GLU A 135 7.72 -10.60 15.87
N SER A 136 7.55 -11.54 16.79
CA SER A 136 6.87 -11.33 18.07
C SER A 136 7.38 -10.20 18.93
N LYS A 137 8.70 -9.96 18.98
CA LYS A 137 9.25 -8.90 19.82
C LYS A 137 8.86 -7.50 19.38
N TYR A 138 8.33 -7.35 18.17
CA TYR A 138 7.86 -6.07 17.66
C TYR A 138 6.34 -5.99 17.60
N SER A 139 5.65 -7.06 17.93
CA SER A 139 4.20 -7.16 17.72
C SER A 139 3.39 -6.09 18.44
N LYS A 140 3.79 -5.71 19.66
CA LYS A 140 3.10 -4.65 20.41
C LYS A 140 3.16 -3.31 19.71
N LYS A 141 4.36 -2.93 19.26
CA LYS A 141 4.53 -1.68 18.51
C LYS A 141 3.70 -1.68 17.25
N TYR A 142 3.73 -2.78 16.54
CA TYR A 142 2.99 -2.90 15.29
C TYR A 142 1.49 -2.77 15.52
N LYS A 143 0.97 -3.45 16.54
CA LYS A 143 -0.45 -3.39 16.86
C LYS A 143 -0.92 -1.97 17.17
N SER A 144 -0.08 -1.17 17.80
CA SER A 144 -0.48 0.19 18.13
C SER A 144 -0.70 1.05 16.88
N PHE A 145 -0.03 0.75 15.78
CA PHE A 145 -0.28 1.42 14.50
C PHE A 145 -1.55 0.93 13.84
N MET A 146 -1.84 -0.35 13.97
CA MET A 146 -2.95 -0.97 13.25
C MET A 146 -4.30 -0.74 13.90
N HIS A 147 -4.33 -0.42 15.18
CA HIS A 147 -5.57 -0.27 15.95
C HIS A 147 -6.03 1.17 16.15
N HIS A 148 -5.42 2.07 15.43
CA HIS A 148 -5.88 3.46 15.42
C HIS A 148 -6.95 3.71 14.35
#